data_56b22c45d90359c8710cef7eef6d8c66
#
_entry.id   56b22c45d90359c8710cef7eef6d8c66
#
_cell.length_a   1.000
_cell.length_b   1.000
_cell.length_c   1.000
_cell.angle_alpha   90.00
_cell.angle_beta   90.00
_cell.angle_gamma   90.00
#
_symmetry.space_group_name_H-M   'P 1'
#
loop_
_entity.id
_entity.type
_entity.pdbx_description
1 polymer ?
#
loop_
_entity_poly.entity_id
_entity_poly.type
_entity_poly.pdbx_seq_one_letter_code
_entity_poly.pdbx_strand_id
1 'polypeptide(L)'
;MVPSEYRLPDPVQRDLEAEALLALGRLDGALRAARPATLRLFALRLLRDLLVAVLRQEGHAFTDHRFHAWFAGVATLSDLPPRLGRPPRVLCEAVLTELTHSSWEVLAELAARFQAALLAPGDHIGNDLAAQTAHQDAHSIVIAARDLISELEPTPLPLPALERLHCAVGEHVLFAPPERAPEPIAMGSIRLTVERAGTPSPHWALEMLWGEHWHSAGLMAHALPFPGLIRLDALRTDTPSHPWEPDEAPTIVATALRDVAQGLWCNLTEADQLARRLEDSQPGRRRSSRAPALLELLAG
;
A
#
# COMPACT_ATOMS: atom_id res chain seq x y z
N MET A 1 24.91 -8.24 35.88
CA MET A 1 24.22 -7.84 34.64
C MET A 1 25.32 -7.65 33.60
N VAL A 2 25.58 -8.67 32.81
CA VAL A 2 26.62 -8.64 31.74
C VAL A 2 26.05 -7.82 30.60
N PRO A 3 26.78 -6.83 30.05
CA PRO A 3 26.30 -6.08 28.89
C PRO A 3 26.11 -7.05 27.74
N SER A 4 24.95 -6.99 27.09
CA SER A 4 24.65 -7.73 25.86
C SER A 4 25.79 -7.50 24.88
N GLU A 5 26.54 -8.56 24.55
CA GLU A 5 27.59 -8.52 23.55
C GLU A 5 26.98 -7.94 22.27
N TYR A 6 27.53 -6.84 21.79
CA TYR A 6 27.25 -6.27 20.48
C TYR A 6 27.65 -7.32 19.44
N ARG A 7 26.70 -8.20 19.10
CA ARG A 7 26.88 -9.14 18.00
C ARG A 7 26.88 -8.30 16.73
N LEU A 8 28.03 -8.21 16.08
CA LEU A 8 28.08 -7.56 14.77
C LEU A 8 27.12 -8.28 13.83
N PRO A 9 26.27 -7.56 13.08
CA PRO A 9 25.35 -8.19 12.15
C PRO A 9 26.12 -9.05 11.14
N ASP A 10 25.47 -10.14 10.70
CA ASP A 10 25.99 -11.04 9.68
C ASP A 10 26.40 -10.26 8.42
N PRO A 11 27.52 -10.56 7.76
CA PRO A 11 27.90 -9.95 6.49
C PRO A 11 26.77 -9.92 5.47
N VAL A 12 26.01 -11.00 5.33
CA VAL A 12 24.87 -11.10 4.41
C VAL A 12 23.77 -10.11 4.77
N GLN A 13 23.48 -9.93 6.05
CA GLN A 13 22.49 -8.95 6.53
C GLN A 13 22.95 -7.52 6.20
N ARG A 14 24.23 -7.20 6.44
CA ARG A 14 24.79 -5.87 6.12
C ARG A 14 24.70 -5.53 4.64
N ASP A 15 24.98 -6.50 3.77
CA ASP A 15 24.88 -6.31 2.32
C ASP A 15 23.42 -6.05 1.92
N LEU A 16 22.47 -6.78 2.50
CA LEU A 16 21.04 -6.59 2.24
C LEU A 16 20.53 -5.23 2.73
N GLU A 17 20.95 -4.79 3.92
CA GLU A 17 20.62 -3.45 4.44
C GLU A 17 21.18 -2.36 3.53
N ALA A 18 22.42 -2.51 3.06
CA ALA A 18 23.05 -1.60 2.12
C ALA A 18 22.29 -1.55 0.78
N GLU A 19 21.87 -2.70 0.24
CA GLU A 19 21.05 -2.79 -0.96
C GLU A 19 19.69 -2.07 -0.79
N ALA A 20 19.03 -2.27 0.35
CA ALA A 20 17.76 -1.64 0.66
C ALA A 20 17.87 -0.10 0.72
N LEU A 21 18.87 0.39 1.43
CA LEU A 21 19.15 1.84 1.52
C LEU A 21 19.53 2.44 0.16
N LEU A 22 20.32 1.72 -0.63
CA LEU A 22 20.68 2.13 -1.99
C LEU A 22 19.46 2.18 -2.92
N ALA A 23 18.56 1.20 -2.81
CA ALA A 23 17.32 1.17 -3.58
C ALA A 23 16.42 2.37 -3.23
N LEU A 24 16.25 2.68 -1.93
CA LEU A 24 15.49 3.83 -1.48
C LEU A 24 16.12 5.16 -1.95
N GLY A 25 17.44 5.29 -1.81
CA GLY A 25 18.16 6.49 -2.25
C GLY A 25 18.09 6.69 -3.77
N ARG A 26 18.13 5.61 -4.56
CA ARG A 26 17.93 5.68 -6.03
C ARG A 26 16.52 6.13 -6.38
N LEU A 27 15.52 5.61 -5.69
CA LEU A 27 14.12 6.02 -5.89
C LEU A 27 13.95 7.50 -5.59
N ASP A 28 14.39 7.99 -4.41
CA ASP A 28 14.25 9.39 -4.02
C ASP A 28 15.02 10.31 -4.98
N GLY A 29 16.25 9.96 -5.33
CA GLY A 29 17.05 10.73 -6.30
C GLY A 29 16.39 10.79 -7.68
N ALA A 30 15.82 9.70 -8.15
CA ALA A 30 15.10 9.66 -9.42
C ALA A 30 13.81 10.49 -9.40
N LEU A 31 13.07 10.47 -8.30
CA LEU A 31 11.86 11.29 -8.10
C LEU A 31 12.19 12.79 -8.11
N ARG A 32 13.26 13.21 -7.44
CA ARG A 32 13.73 14.60 -7.43
C ARG A 32 14.12 15.11 -8.80
N ALA A 33 14.66 14.23 -9.64
CA ALA A 33 15.10 14.55 -11.00
C ALA A 33 14.00 14.38 -12.05
N ALA A 34 12.86 13.79 -11.69
CA ALA A 34 11.80 13.45 -12.63
C ALA A 34 11.06 14.70 -13.16
N ARG A 35 10.65 14.63 -14.42
CA ARG A 35 9.86 15.69 -15.06
C ARG A 35 8.42 15.67 -14.53
N PRO A 36 7.69 16.81 -14.55
CA PRO A 36 6.30 16.86 -14.08
C PRO A 36 5.38 15.84 -14.75
N ALA A 37 5.51 15.59 -16.05
CA ALA A 37 4.74 14.59 -16.77
C ALA A 37 5.03 13.15 -16.26
N THR A 38 6.30 12.84 -16.01
CA THR A 38 6.75 11.57 -15.44
C THR A 38 6.18 11.37 -14.03
N LEU A 39 6.26 12.41 -13.18
CA LEU A 39 5.71 12.34 -11.81
C LEU A 39 4.20 12.10 -11.82
N ARG A 40 3.48 12.74 -12.75
CA ARG A 40 2.03 12.55 -12.86
C ARG A 40 1.65 11.15 -13.28
N LEU A 41 2.33 10.60 -14.30
CA LEU A 41 2.10 9.22 -14.74
C LEU A 41 2.49 8.21 -13.66
N PHE A 42 3.61 8.45 -12.96
CA PHE A 42 4.03 7.63 -11.85
C PHE A 42 3.00 7.65 -10.71
N ALA A 43 2.50 8.82 -10.32
CA ALA A 43 1.48 8.95 -9.28
C ALA A 43 0.17 8.25 -9.65
N LEU A 44 -0.25 8.30 -10.93
CA LEU A 44 -1.41 7.54 -11.43
C LEU A 44 -1.23 6.04 -11.27
N ARG A 45 -0.07 5.52 -11.68
CA ARG A 45 0.25 4.09 -11.55
C ARG A 45 0.34 3.66 -10.09
N LEU A 46 0.99 4.48 -9.26
CA LEU A 46 1.09 4.24 -7.84
C LEU A 46 -0.29 4.19 -7.16
N LEU A 47 -1.18 5.11 -7.50
CA LEU A 47 -2.54 5.13 -6.99
C LEU A 47 -3.32 3.87 -7.38
N ARG A 48 -3.21 3.45 -8.66
CA ARG A 48 -3.77 2.18 -9.13
C ARG A 48 -3.23 1.00 -8.33
N ASP A 49 -1.92 0.89 -8.22
CA ASP A 49 -1.24 -0.23 -7.56
C ASP A 49 -1.61 -0.30 -6.08
N LEU A 50 -1.72 0.87 -5.42
CA LEU A 50 -2.20 0.94 -4.05
C LEU A 50 -3.64 0.44 -3.91
N LEU A 51 -4.58 0.92 -4.73
CA LEU A 51 -5.98 0.49 -4.67
C LEU A 51 -6.10 -1.02 -4.92
N VAL A 52 -5.36 -1.56 -5.87
CA VAL A 52 -5.31 -3.01 -6.14
C VAL A 52 -4.73 -3.76 -4.93
N ALA A 53 -3.66 -3.26 -4.31
CA ALA A 53 -3.06 -3.87 -3.14
C ALA A 53 -4.03 -3.88 -1.94
N VAL A 54 -4.70 -2.76 -1.67
CA VAL A 54 -5.74 -2.64 -0.62
C VAL A 54 -6.82 -3.70 -0.80
N LEU A 55 -7.38 -3.79 -2.01
CA LEU A 55 -8.45 -4.75 -2.30
C LEU A 55 -7.98 -6.20 -2.16
N ARG A 56 -6.74 -6.50 -2.56
CA ARG A 56 -6.16 -7.85 -2.39
C ARG A 56 -5.90 -8.19 -0.92
N GLN A 57 -5.39 -7.25 -0.13
CA GLN A 57 -5.19 -7.45 1.31
C GLN A 57 -6.51 -7.72 2.04
N GLU A 58 -7.59 -7.11 1.62
CA GLU A 58 -8.94 -7.32 2.17
C GLU A 58 -9.63 -8.59 1.60
N GLY A 59 -8.91 -9.41 0.84
CA GLY A 59 -9.38 -10.71 0.34
C GLY A 59 -10.22 -10.62 -0.94
N HIS A 60 -10.26 -9.48 -1.60
CA HIS A 60 -10.93 -9.36 -2.89
C HIS A 60 -10.04 -9.86 -4.02
N ALA A 61 -10.59 -10.74 -4.88
CA ALA A 61 -9.90 -11.22 -6.09
C ALA A 61 -9.90 -10.12 -7.17
N PHE A 62 -9.14 -9.04 -6.89
CA PHE A 62 -9.07 -7.88 -7.76
C PHE A 62 -7.80 -7.93 -8.62
N THR A 63 -7.97 -7.87 -9.93
CA THR A 63 -6.89 -7.86 -10.90
C THR A 63 -6.78 -6.48 -11.55
N ASP A 64 -5.63 -6.17 -12.13
CA ASP A 64 -5.42 -4.93 -12.89
C ASP A 64 -6.46 -4.77 -14.02
N HIS A 65 -6.79 -5.87 -14.72
CA HIS A 65 -7.82 -5.86 -15.75
C HIS A 65 -9.20 -5.46 -15.17
N ARG A 66 -9.56 -5.97 -13.99
CA ARG A 66 -10.81 -5.63 -13.33
C ARG A 66 -10.82 -4.19 -12.84
N PHE A 67 -9.66 -3.69 -12.37
CA PHE A 67 -9.48 -2.29 -12.04
C PHE A 67 -9.72 -1.39 -13.26
N HIS A 68 -9.15 -1.72 -14.41
CA HIS A 68 -9.33 -0.96 -15.64
C HIS A 68 -10.79 -0.99 -16.14
N ALA A 69 -11.47 -2.13 -16.04
CA ALA A 69 -12.87 -2.26 -16.38
C ALA A 69 -13.78 -1.38 -15.49
N TRP A 70 -13.51 -1.39 -14.20
CA TRP A 70 -14.21 -0.51 -13.26
C TRP A 70 -13.92 0.96 -13.53
N PHE A 71 -12.66 1.32 -13.70
CA PHE A 71 -12.24 2.69 -13.96
C PHE A 71 -12.79 3.22 -15.29
N ALA A 72 -12.95 2.36 -16.30
CA ALA A 72 -13.59 2.68 -17.57
C ALA A 72 -15.14 2.72 -17.50
N GLY A 73 -15.73 2.48 -16.32
CA GLY A 73 -17.19 2.43 -16.16
C GLY A 73 -17.86 1.22 -16.79
N VAL A 74 -17.08 0.19 -17.15
CA VAL A 74 -17.58 -1.05 -17.78
C VAL A 74 -18.04 -2.08 -16.74
N ALA A 75 -17.45 -2.04 -15.54
CA ALA A 75 -17.82 -2.90 -14.41
C ALA A 75 -18.03 -2.07 -13.18
N THR A 76 -18.85 -2.54 -12.23
CA THR A 76 -19.06 -1.89 -10.93
C THR A 76 -18.24 -2.61 -9.84
N LEU A 77 -17.86 -1.89 -8.80
CA LEU A 77 -17.20 -2.51 -7.63
C LEU A 77 -18.18 -3.38 -6.82
N SER A 78 -19.47 -3.08 -6.91
CA SER A 78 -20.54 -3.81 -6.23
C SER A 78 -20.78 -5.22 -6.77
N ASP A 79 -20.27 -5.55 -7.96
CA ASP A 79 -20.39 -6.89 -8.56
C ASP A 79 -19.49 -7.94 -7.86
N LEU A 80 -18.69 -7.51 -6.88
CA LEU A 80 -17.86 -8.39 -6.07
C LEU A 80 -18.65 -8.86 -4.84
N PRO A 81 -18.96 -10.16 -4.72
CA PRO A 81 -19.61 -10.66 -3.53
C PRO A 81 -18.70 -10.41 -2.30
N PRO A 82 -19.23 -9.77 -1.24
CA PRO A 82 -18.48 -9.58 0.00
C PRO A 82 -18.28 -10.96 0.64
N ARG A 83 -17.05 -11.48 0.61
CA ARG A 83 -16.81 -12.80 1.22
C ARG A 83 -16.45 -12.71 2.69
N LEU A 84 -15.56 -11.83 3.10
CA LEU A 84 -15.12 -11.70 4.51
C LEU A 84 -14.48 -10.32 4.79
N GLY A 85 -14.28 -9.51 3.78
CA GLY A 85 -13.65 -8.19 3.89
C GLY A 85 -14.66 -7.04 3.80
N ARG A 86 -14.15 -5.84 3.94
CA ARG A 86 -14.91 -4.61 3.75
C ARG A 86 -15.31 -4.43 2.28
N PRO A 87 -16.46 -3.76 2.00
CA PRO A 87 -16.88 -3.54 0.62
C PRO A 87 -15.80 -2.79 -0.19
N PRO A 88 -15.48 -3.23 -1.43
CA PRO A 88 -14.43 -2.63 -2.24
C PRO A 88 -14.56 -1.12 -2.42
N ARG A 89 -15.78 -0.63 -2.61
CA ARG A 89 -16.07 0.79 -2.78
C ARG A 89 -15.70 1.59 -1.54
N VAL A 90 -16.08 1.10 -0.37
CA VAL A 90 -15.80 1.75 0.92
C VAL A 90 -14.29 1.85 1.16
N LEU A 91 -13.55 0.80 0.83
CA LEU A 91 -12.08 0.80 0.92
C LEU A 91 -11.45 1.84 -0.01
N CYS A 92 -11.85 1.82 -1.28
CA CYS A 92 -11.35 2.79 -2.26
C CYS A 92 -11.68 4.24 -1.85
N GLU A 93 -12.88 4.47 -1.32
CA GLU A 93 -13.30 5.78 -0.83
C GLU A 93 -12.48 6.24 0.37
N ALA A 94 -12.24 5.37 1.34
CA ALA A 94 -11.39 5.68 2.51
C ALA A 94 -9.96 6.03 2.09
N VAL A 95 -9.35 5.23 1.20
CA VAL A 95 -8.01 5.48 0.67
C VAL A 95 -7.94 6.80 -0.09
N LEU A 96 -8.87 7.04 -1.01
CA LEU A 96 -8.87 8.25 -1.82
C LEU A 96 -9.13 9.49 -0.97
N THR A 97 -10.05 9.43 -0.01
CA THR A 97 -10.30 10.53 0.93
C THR A 97 -9.03 10.89 1.69
N GLU A 98 -8.31 9.90 2.18
CA GLU A 98 -7.06 10.14 2.89
C GLU A 98 -6.00 10.77 1.99
N LEU A 99 -5.80 10.22 0.79
CA LEU A 99 -4.81 10.71 -0.15
C LEU A 99 -5.09 12.11 -0.70
N THR A 100 -6.34 12.61 -0.65
CA THR A 100 -6.62 14.02 -0.98
C THR A 100 -5.91 15.00 -0.04
N HIS A 101 -5.48 14.53 1.13
CA HIS A 101 -4.75 15.31 2.14
C HIS A 101 -3.23 15.05 2.10
N SER A 102 -2.75 14.29 1.12
CA SER A 102 -1.32 14.00 0.98
C SER A 102 -0.51 15.28 0.79
N SER A 103 0.64 15.36 1.44
CA SER A 103 1.61 16.45 1.24
C SER A 103 2.24 16.43 -0.16
N TRP A 104 2.11 15.32 -0.90
CA TRP A 104 2.47 15.28 -2.31
C TRP A 104 1.31 15.75 -3.21
N GLU A 105 1.34 17.02 -3.58
CA GLU A 105 0.26 17.71 -4.30
C GLU A 105 -0.23 16.96 -5.55
N VAL A 106 0.68 16.37 -6.34
CA VAL A 106 0.32 15.60 -7.54
C VAL A 106 -0.55 14.39 -7.19
N LEU A 107 -0.21 13.67 -6.11
CA LEU A 107 -0.98 12.53 -5.66
C LEU A 107 -2.34 12.97 -5.10
N ALA A 108 -2.37 14.05 -4.32
CA ALA A 108 -3.60 14.62 -3.77
C ALA A 108 -4.59 15.05 -4.87
N GLU A 109 -4.10 15.75 -5.91
CA GLU A 109 -4.92 16.15 -7.06
C GLU A 109 -5.52 14.93 -7.78
N LEU A 110 -4.71 13.90 -8.03
CA LEU A 110 -5.18 12.67 -8.67
C LEU A 110 -6.18 11.92 -7.81
N ALA A 111 -5.93 11.78 -6.52
CA ALA A 111 -6.87 11.15 -5.59
C ALA A 111 -8.23 11.86 -5.59
N ALA A 112 -8.25 13.20 -5.57
CA ALA A 112 -9.49 13.98 -5.65
C ALA A 112 -10.24 13.74 -6.96
N ARG A 113 -9.54 13.63 -8.09
CA ARG A 113 -10.16 13.32 -9.39
C ARG A 113 -10.76 11.92 -9.43
N PHE A 114 -10.04 10.93 -8.89
CA PHE A 114 -10.53 9.55 -8.77
C PHE A 114 -11.75 9.47 -7.84
N GLN A 115 -11.71 10.17 -6.71
CA GLN A 115 -12.84 10.23 -5.77
C GLN A 115 -14.08 10.81 -6.45
N ALA A 116 -13.95 11.89 -7.20
CA ALA A 116 -15.06 12.48 -7.95
C ALA A 116 -15.64 11.52 -9.00
N ALA A 117 -14.80 10.69 -9.65
CA ALA A 117 -15.24 9.68 -10.60
C ALA A 117 -15.96 8.50 -9.93
N LEU A 118 -15.51 8.09 -8.74
CA LEU A 118 -16.18 7.06 -7.92
C LEU A 118 -17.58 7.45 -7.45
N LEU A 119 -17.75 8.74 -7.16
CA LEU A 119 -19.01 9.30 -6.66
C LEU A 119 -19.96 9.74 -7.79
N ALA A 120 -19.65 9.38 -9.05
CA ALA A 120 -20.49 9.72 -10.18
C ALA A 120 -21.95 9.25 -9.99
N PRO A 121 -22.94 10.01 -10.50
CA PRO A 121 -24.36 9.77 -10.24
C PRO A 121 -24.80 8.40 -10.78
N GLY A 122 -25.29 7.56 -9.94
CA GLY A 122 -25.77 6.19 -10.26
C GLY A 122 -25.35 5.15 -9.21
N ASP A 123 -24.24 5.39 -8.54
CA ASP A 123 -23.70 4.52 -7.49
C ASP A 123 -23.91 5.11 -6.09
N HIS A 124 -25.10 5.54 -5.76
CA HIS A 124 -25.38 5.93 -4.39
C HIS A 124 -25.17 4.73 -3.46
N ILE A 125 -24.28 4.91 -2.48
CA ILE A 125 -24.36 4.11 -1.24
C ILE A 125 -25.77 4.38 -0.74
N GLY A 126 -26.65 3.39 -0.87
CA GLY A 126 -27.99 3.51 -0.31
C GLY A 126 -27.86 3.90 1.16
N ASN A 127 -28.88 4.53 1.73
CA ASN A 127 -28.99 4.82 3.18
C ASN A 127 -28.99 3.53 4.03
N ASP A 128 -28.24 2.52 3.61
CA ASP A 128 -28.11 1.25 4.28
C ASP A 128 -27.18 1.42 5.48
N LEU A 129 -27.68 1.11 6.65
CA LEU A 129 -26.94 1.14 7.91
C LEU A 129 -25.64 0.32 7.82
N ALA A 130 -25.66 -0.79 7.08
CA ALA A 130 -24.51 -1.65 6.89
C ALA A 130 -23.40 -0.94 6.10
N ALA A 131 -23.75 -0.19 5.06
CA ALA A 131 -22.78 0.58 4.27
C ALA A 131 -22.17 1.73 5.10
N GLN A 132 -22.98 2.40 5.91
CA GLN A 132 -22.50 3.44 6.82
C GLN A 132 -21.54 2.88 7.89
N THR A 133 -21.88 1.72 8.47
CA THR A 133 -21.02 1.05 9.44
C THR A 133 -19.68 0.63 8.81
N ALA A 134 -19.72 0.08 7.61
CA ALA A 134 -18.50 -0.30 6.89
C ALA A 134 -17.62 0.91 6.57
N HIS A 135 -18.23 2.06 6.21
CA HIS A 135 -17.49 3.30 5.96
C HIS A 135 -16.83 3.82 7.25
N GLN A 136 -17.54 3.82 8.37
CA GLN A 136 -16.99 4.21 9.67
C GLN A 136 -15.85 3.28 10.09
N ASP A 137 -16.00 1.98 9.85
CA ASP A 137 -14.96 0.99 10.14
C ASP A 137 -13.69 1.22 9.31
N ALA A 138 -13.81 1.43 7.99
CA ALA A 138 -12.66 1.74 7.15
C ALA A 138 -11.96 3.06 7.55
N HIS A 139 -12.73 4.07 7.93
CA HIS A 139 -12.19 5.34 8.42
C HIS A 139 -11.47 5.18 9.76
N SER A 140 -12.02 4.37 10.67
CA SER A 140 -11.39 4.09 11.97
C SER A 140 -10.02 3.39 11.83
N ILE A 141 -9.87 2.55 10.80
CA ILE A 141 -8.58 1.92 10.47
C ILE A 141 -7.54 2.96 10.07
N VAL A 142 -7.92 3.91 9.23
CA VAL A 142 -7.00 4.99 8.81
C VAL A 142 -6.59 5.84 10.02
N ILE A 143 -7.52 6.16 10.90
CA ILE A 143 -7.22 6.88 12.15
C ILE A 143 -6.24 6.06 13.02
N ALA A 144 -6.55 4.79 13.26
CA ALA A 144 -5.68 3.92 14.07
C ALA A 144 -4.26 3.78 13.46
N ALA A 145 -4.16 3.71 12.13
CA ALA A 145 -2.86 3.67 11.46
C ALA A 145 -2.08 4.99 11.64
N ARG A 146 -2.78 6.12 11.56
CA ARG A 146 -2.16 7.44 11.79
C ARG A 146 -1.69 7.59 13.22
N ASP A 147 -2.51 7.16 14.19
CA ASP A 147 -2.18 7.21 15.61
C ASP A 147 -0.94 6.35 15.88
N LEU A 148 -0.92 5.10 15.40
CA LEU A 148 0.23 4.21 15.54
C LEU A 148 1.52 4.81 14.97
N ILE A 149 1.45 5.39 13.76
CA ILE A 149 2.61 6.03 13.13
C ILE A 149 3.05 7.26 13.92
N SER A 150 2.12 8.05 14.46
CA SER A 150 2.43 9.26 15.23
C SER A 150 3.08 8.98 16.57
N GLU A 151 2.85 7.81 17.15
CA GLU A 151 3.51 7.35 18.39
C GLU A 151 4.96 6.93 18.16
N LEU A 152 5.34 6.65 16.90
CA LEU A 152 6.71 6.30 16.56
C LEU A 152 7.58 7.57 16.50
N GLU A 153 8.64 7.60 17.30
CA GLU A 153 9.59 8.72 17.27
C GLU A 153 10.18 8.89 15.86
N PRO A 154 10.16 10.12 15.31
CA PRO A 154 10.82 10.40 14.05
C PRO A 154 12.32 10.05 14.13
N THR A 155 12.79 9.26 13.20
CA THR A 155 14.20 8.92 13.08
C THR A 155 14.67 9.15 11.65
N PRO A 156 15.87 9.73 11.45
CA PRO A 156 16.45 9.91 10.13
C PRO A 156 16.99 8.60 9.53
N LEU A 157 16.80 7.47 10.20
CA LEU A 157 17.30 6.17 9.77
C LEU A 157 16.12 5.29 9.28
N PRO A 158 16.01 4.97 7.97
CA PRO A 158 14.88 4.26 7.41
C PRO A 158 14.66 2.86 8.00
N LEU A 159 15.72 2.06 8.13
CA LEU A 159 15.62 0.67 8.61
C LEU A 159 15.20 0.60 10.09
N PRO A 160 15.83 1.33 11.03
CA PRO A 160 15.37 1.37 12.41
C PRO A 160 13.95 1.91 12.58
N ALA A 161 13.49 2.82 11.69
CA ALA A 161 12.11 3.29 11.69
C ALA A 161 11.15 2.16 11.32
N LEU A 162 11.48 1.39 10.28
CA LEU A 162 10.68 0.26 9.83
C LEU A 162 10.66 -0.89 10.85
N GLU A 163 11.78 -1.18 11.48
CA GLU A 163 11.85 -2.20 12.54
C GLU A 163 10.88 -1.86 13.68
N ARG A 164 10.88 -0.59 14.12
CA ARG A 164 9.93 -0.12 15.13
C ARG A 164 8.48 -0.22 14.66
N LEU A 165 8.21 0.15 13.41
CA LEU A 165 6.87 -0.02 12.83
C LEU A 165 6.44 -1.49 12.88
N HIS A 166 7.29 -2.41 12.45
CA HIS A 166 6.96 -3.83 12.44
C HIS A 166 6.72 -4.38 13.85
N CYS A 167 7.54 -3.98 14.84
CA CYS A 167 7.30 -4.33 16.24
C CYS A 167 5.93 -3.80 16.72
N ALA A 168 5.64 -2.52 16.46
CA ALA A 168 4.37 -1.91 16.85
C ALA A 168 3.16 -2.58 16.17
N VAL A 169 3.30 -2.97 14.88
CA VAL A 169 2.29 -3.74 14.15
C VAL A 169 2.02 -5.09 14.82
N GLY A 170 3.08 -5.80 15.22
CA GLY A 170 2.95 -7.11 15.88
C GLY A 170 2.22 -7.06 17.22
N GLU A 171 2.28 -5.94 17.92
CA GLU A 171 1.67 -5.73 19.25
C GLU A 171 0.27 -5.08 19.17
N HIS A 172 -0.10 -4.49 18.04
CA HIS A 172 -1.34 -3.74 17.91
C HIS A 172 -2.53 -4.62 17.58
N VAL A 173 -3.60 -4.56 18.37
CA VAL A 173 -4.79 -5.43 18.26
C VAL A 173 -5.41 -5.45 16.85
N LEU A 174 -5.41 -4.32 16.15
CA LEU A 174 -6.02 -4.21 14.81
C LEU A 174 -5.06 -4.68 13.70
N PHE A 175 -3.75 -4.45 13.87
CA PHE A 175 -2.76 -4.70 12.83
C PHE A 175 -1.96 -5.98 13.02
N ALA A 176 -1.97 -6.57 14.22
CA ALA A 176 -1.31 -7.85 14.45
C ALA A 176 -1.86 -8.93 13.50
N PRO A 177 -1.02 -9.88 13.06
CA PRO A 177 -1.50 -11.04 12.31
C PRO A 177 -2.60 -11.75 13.07
N PRO A 178 -3.73 -12.12 12.41
CA PRO A 178 -4.81 -12.80 13.09
C PRO A 178 -4.32 -14.16 13.61
N GLU A 179 -4.61 -14.44 14.87
CA GLU A 179 -4.35 -15.76 15.44
C GLU A 179 -5.11 -16.83 14.64
N ARG A 180 -4.38 -17.81 14.14
CA ARG A 180 -4.97 -18.98 13.50
C ARG A 180 -5.39 -19.97 14.58
N ALA A 181 -6.64 -19.91 15.01
CA ALA A 181 -7.20 -20.94 15.87
C ALA A 181 -7.67 -22.13 15.01
N PRO A 182 -7.09 -23.32 15.16
CA PRO A 182 -7.61 -24.51 14.50
C PRO A 182 -9.00 -24.84 15.06
N GLU A 183 -10.02 -24.76 14.22
CA GLU A 183 -11.39 -25.11 14.60
C GLU A 183 -11.68 -26.56 14.21
N PRO A 184 -11.95 -27.46 15.18
CA PRO A 184 -12.33 -28.81 14.86
C PRO A 184 -13.75 -28.86 14.30
N ILE A 185 -13.88 -29.21 13.04
CA ILE A 185 -15.19 -29.44 12.40
C ILE A 185 -15.49 -30.93 12.41
N ALA A 186 -16.62 -31.33 13.01
CA ALA A 186 -17.10 -32.68 12.95
C ALA A 186 -18.02 -32.88 11.74
N MET A 187 -17.62 -33.71 10.78
CA MET A 187 -18.44 -34.16 9.67
C MET A 187 -18.74 -35.66 9.86
N GLY A 188 -19.83 -35.97 10.57
CA GLY A 188 -20.17 -37.34 10.92
C GLY A 188 -19.12 -37.96 11.87
N SER A 189 -18.48 -39.07 11.48
CA SER A 189 -17.42 -39.73 12.23
C SER A 189 -16.01 -39.16 11.98
N ILE A 190 -15.88 -38.21 11.06
CA ILE A 190 -14.59 -37.61 10.70
C ILE A 190 -14.42 -36.26 11.42
N ARG A 191 -13.32 -36.12 12.17
CA ARG A 191 -12.90 -34.83 12.74
C ARG A 191 -11.86 -34.22 11.79
N LEU A 192 -12.21 -33.09 11.18
CA LEU A 192 -11.30 -32.29 10.38
C LEU A 192 -10.90 -31.06 11.21
N THR A 193 -9.61 -30.78 11.25
CA THR A 193 -9.14 -29.49 11.76
C THR A 193 -9.05 -28.55 10.59
N VAL A 194 -9.90 -27.52 10.56
CA VAL A 194 -9.89 -26.50 9.52
C VAL A 194 -9.31 -25.22 10.11
N GLU A 195 -8.23 -24.74 9.53
CA GLU A 195 -7.76 -23.40 9.83
C GLU A 195 -8.72 -22.38 9.22
N ARG A 196 -9.44 -21.67 10.07
CA ARG A 196 -10.28 -20.57 9.62
C ARG A 196 -9.40 -19.41 9.20
N ALA A 197 -9.56 -18.95 7.97
CA ALA A 197 -8.95 -17.70 7.56
C ALA A 197 -9.46 -16.58 8.48
N GLY A 198 -8.57 -16.00 9.26
CA GLY A 198 -8.89 -14.84 10.10
C GLY A 198 -9.27 -13.63 9.23
N THR A 199 -9.88 -12.64 9.86
CA THR A 199 -10.12 -11.34 9.19
C THR A 199 -8.77 -10.77 8.75
N PRO A 200 -8.62 -10.34 7.48
CA PRO A 200 -7.37 -9.78 7.01
C PRO A 200 -6.94 -8.58 7.86
N SER A 201 -5.68 -8.52 8.25
CA SER A 201 -5.13 -7.35 8.95
C SER A 201 -4.97 -6.20 7.96
N PRO A 202 -5.48 -5.00 8.29
CA PRO A 202 -5.57 -3.90 7.32
C PRO A 202 -4.26 -3.10 7.22
N HIS A 203 -3.14 -3.76 6.91
CA HIS A 203 -1.83 -3.10 6.79
C HIS A 203 -1.76 -2.06 5.69
N TRP A 204 -2.67 -2.12 4.72
CA TRP A 204 -2.79 -1.14 3.65
C TRP A 204 -2.85 0.31 4.16
N ALA A 205 -3.44 0.52 5.33
CA ALA A 205 -3.54 1.86 5.90
C ALA A 205 -2.18 2.39 6.36
N LEU A 206 -1.36 1.54 6.96
CA LEU A 206 0.00 1.87 7.36
C LEU A 206 0.90 2.09 6.14
N GLU A 207 0.82 1.21 5.13
CA GLU A 207 1.57 1.30 3.89
C GLU A 207 1.22 2.57 3.09
N MET A 208 -0.03 3.01 3.15
CA MET A 208 -0.47 4.27 2.55
C MET A 208 0.11 5.49 3.25
N LEU A 209 0.14 5.50 4.59
CA LEU A 209 0.51 6.66 5.39
C LEU A 209 2.01 6.76 5.67
N TRP A 210 2.77 5.66 5.53
CA TRP A 210 4.18 5.62 5.91
C TRP A 210 5.04 6.64 5.18
N GLY A 211 4.73 6.94 3.94
CA GLY A 211 5.45 7.95 3.15
C GLY A 211 5.33 9.37 3.68
N GLU A 212 4.21 9.72 4.31
CA GLU A 212 4.06 11.01 4.99
C GLU A 212 5.00 11.12 6.18
N HIS A 213 5.17 10.04 6.94
CA HIS A 213 6.13 9.98 8.05
C HIS A 213 7.57 10.19 7.57
N TRP A 214 7.98 9.52 6.49
CA TRP A 214 9.32 9.71 5.94
C TRP A 214 9.52 11.06 5.26
N HIS A 215 8.51 11.60 4.62
CA HIS A 215 8.56 12.94 4.05
C HIS A 215 8.72 14.00 5.15
N SER A 216 7.94 13.92 6.22
CA SER A 216 8.04 14.82 7.38
C SER A 216 9.37 14.72 8.11
N ALA A 217 9.97 13.53 8.13
CA ALA A 217 11.33 13.31 8.66
C ALA A 217 12.46 13.78 7.71
N GLY A 218 12.12 14.27 6.51
CA GLY A 218 13.09 14.74 5.51
C GLY A 218 13.85 13.62 4.78
N LEU A 219 13.41 12.36 4.92
CA LEU A 219 14.03 11.20 4.26
C LEU A 219 13.65 11.09 2.78
N MET A 220 12.45 11.52 2.42
CA MET A 220 11.92 11.46 1.06
C MET A 220 11.46 12.83 0.59
N ALA A 221 11.67 13.13 -0.69
CA ALA A 221 11.20 14.38 -1.30
C ALA A 221 9.67 14.44 -1.41
N HIS A 222 9.04 13.28 -1.56
CA HIS A 222 7.61 13.16 -1.74
C HIS A 222 7.01 12.11 -0.80
N ALA A 223 5.82 12.37 -0.31
CA ALA A 223 5.04 11.44 0.51
C ALA A 223 4.43 10.34 -0.37
N LEU A 224 5.15 9.24 -0.52
CA LEU A 224 4.72 8.12 -1.34
C LEU A 224 4.03 7.05 -0.50
N PRO A 225 2.92 6.46 -0.93
CA PRO A 225 2.50 5.16 -0.45
C PRO A 225 3.54 4.08 -0.77
N PHE A 226 3.70 3.12 0.14
CA PHE A 226 4.62 1.99 0.01
C PHE A 226 3.86 0.66 0.07
N PRO A 227 3.03 0.31 -0.93
CA PRO A 227 2.26 -0.93 -0.91
C PRO A 227 3.18 -2.16 -0.89
N GLY A 228 2.91 -3.09 0.03
CA GLY A 228 3.73 -4.27 0.25
C GLY A 228 4.94 -4.07 1.17
N LEU A 229 5.03 -2.92 1.86
CA LEU A 229 6.11 -2.66 2.82
C LEU A 229 6.00 -3.56 4.06
N ILE A 230 4.78 -3.87 4.49
CA ILE A 230 4.52 -4.74 5.64
C ILE A 230 4.22 -6.14 5.13
N ARG A 231 5.19 -7.05 5.27
CA ARG A 231 5.07 -8.43 4.79
C ARG A 231 4.57 -9.35 5.87
N LEU A 232 3.30 -9.70 5.79
CA LEU A 232 2.68 -10.70 6.67
C LEU A 232 3.22 -12.11 6.46
N ASP A 233 3.59 -12.46 5.23
CA ASP A 233 4.07 -13.80 4.92
C ASP A 233 5.39 -14.10 5.63
N ALA A 234 6.17 -13.07 5.88
CA ALA A 234 7.38 -13.15 6.67
C ALA A 234 7.13 -13.18 8.19
N LEU A 235 5.94 -12.75 8.63
CA LEU A 235 5.48 -12.83 10.03
C LEU A 235 4.78 -14.16 10.34
N ARG A 236 4.48 -14.98 9.32
CA ARG A 236 3.86 -16.29 9.43
C ARG A 236 4.93 -17.37 9.48
N THR A 237 5.56 -17.55 10.61
CA THR A 237 6.22 -18.83 10.89
C THR A 237 5.15 -19.87 11.22
N ASP A 238 5.20 -21.02 10.57
CA ASP A 238 4.28 -22.16 10.82
C ASP A 238 4.38 -22.75 12.23
N THR A 239 5.15 -22.15 13.09
CA THR A 239 5.32 -22.52 14.50
C THR A 239 4.44 -21.64 15.39
N PRO A 240 3.51 -22.20 16.16
CA PRO A 240 2.55 -21.46 16.99
C PRO A 240 3.16 -20.73 18.20
N SER A 241 4.47 -20.67 18.34
CA SER A 241 5.10 -20.22 19.59
C SER A 241 5.84 -18.88 19.55
N HIS A 242 6.19 -18.33 18.39
CA HIS A 242 6.77 -16.98 18.30
C HIS A 242 6.45 -16.30 16.98
N PRO A 243 5.72 -15.17 16.98
CA PRO A 243 5.48 -14.40 15.75
C PRO A 243 6.74 -13.75 15.18
N TRP A 244 7.81 -13.65 15.96
CA TRP A 244 9.10 -13.06 15.57
C TRP A 244 10.23 -13.73 16.32
N GLU A 245 11.20 -14.29 15.59
CA GLU A 245 12.52 -14.40 16.13
C GLU A 245 13.21 -13.03 15.99
N PRO A 246 13.65 -12.40 17.09
CA PRO A 246 14.25 -11.06 17.05
C PRO A 246 15.43 -10.94 16.06
N ASP A 247 16.08 -12.05 15.74
CA ASP A 247 17.23 -12.10 14.83
C ASP A 247 16.82 -12.05 13.34
N GLU A 248 15.54 -12.32 12.99
CA GLU A 248 15.05 -12.32 11.60
C GLU A 248 14.43 -10.96 11.18
N ALA A 249 13.94 -10.18 12.13
CA ALA A 249 13.26 -8.92 11.86
C ALA A 249 14.06 -7.96 10.96
N PRO A 250 15.36 -7.70 11.17
CA PRO A 250 16.14 -6.80 10.32
C PRO A 250 16.23 -7.28 8.88
N THR A 251 16.38 -8.60 8.66
CA THR A 251 16.44 -9.21 7.32
C THR A 251 15.11 -9.05 6.57
N ILE A 252 13.99 -9.25 7.27
CA ILE A 252 12.64 -9.10 6.71
C ILE A 252 12.38 -7.66 6.32
N VAL A 253 12.69 -6.72 7.20
CA VAL A 253 12.52 -5.27 7.00
C VAL A 253 13.38 -4.79 5.82
N ALA A 254 14.65 -5.17 5.79
CA ALA A 254 15.55 -4.80 4.70
C ALA A 254 15.09 -5.37 3.35
N THR A 255 14.64 -6.64 3.35
CA THR A 255 14.09 -7.27 2.14
C THR A 255 12.84 -6.55 1.65
N ALA A 256 11.89 -6.26 2.55
CA ALA A 256 10.66 -5.55 2.20
C ALA A 256 10.96 -4.17 1.61
N LEU A 257 11.82 -3.40 2.28
CA LEU A 257 12.22 -2.07 1.80
C LEU A 257 12.89 -2.12 0.43
N ARG A 258 13.85 -3.04 0.25
CA ARG A 258 14.55 -3.21 -1.03
C ARG A 258 13.57 -3.51 -2.16
N ASP A 259 12.71 -4.50 -1.97
CA ASP A 259 11.80 -4.97 -3.02
C ASP A 259 10.76 -3.90 -3.39
N VAL A 260 10.20 -3.22 -2.39
CA VAL A 260 9.23 -2.14 -2.63
C VAL A 260 9.90 -0.93 -3.30
N ALA A 261 11.07 -0.50 -2.81
CA ALA A 261 11.77 0.63 -3.42
C ALA A 261 12.21 0.31 -4.86
N GLN A 262 12.67 -0.91 -5.15
CA GLN A 262 12.99 -1.35 -6.51
C GLN A 262 11.74 -1.40 -7.40
N GLY A 263 10.62 -1.92 -6.90
CA GLY A 263 9.35 -1.95 -7.62
C GLY A 263 8.86 -0.55 -7.99
N LEU A 264 8.90 0.38 -7.03
CA LEU A 264 8.54 1.78 -7.27
C LEU A 264 9.50 2.47 -8.25
N TRP A 265 10.81 2.19 -8.16
CA TRP A 265 11.78 2.72 -9.12
C TRP A 265 11.54 2.18 -10.54
N CYS A 266 11.24 0.89 -10.70
CA CYS A 266 10.84 0.32 -12.00
C CYS A 266 9.59 1.01 -12.54
N ASN A 267 8.57 1.20 -11.70
CA ASN A 267 7.34 1.88 -12.07
C ASN A 267 7.60 3.34 -12.52
N LEU A 268 8.47 4.08 -11.82
CA LEU A 268 8.90 5.42 -12.21
C LEU A 268 9.63 5.43 -13.57
N THR A 269 10.49 4.44 -13.79
CA THR A 269 11.23 4.30 -15.06
C THR A 269 10.28 4.05 -16.24
N GLU A 270 9.28 3.20 -16.06
CA GLU A 270 8.25 2.95 -17.06
C GLU A 270 7.39 4.19 -17.31
N ALA A 271 7.04 4.93 -16.25
CA ALA A 271 6.32 6.19 -16.37
C ALA A 271 7.12 7.24 -17.17
N ASP A 272 8.45 7.32 -16.97
CA ASP A 272 9.30 8.22 -17.73
C ASP A 272 9.38 7.83 -19.23
N GLN A 273 9.50 6.52 -19.52
CA GLN A 273 9.47 6.05 -20.91
C GLN A 273 8.14 6.37 -21.58
N LEU A 274 7.03 6.20 -20.86
CA LEU A 274 5.70 6.51 -21.37
C LEU A 274 5.52 8.01 -21.59
N ALA A 275 5.97 8.85 -20.65
CA ALA A 275 5.96 10.32 -20.81
C ALA A 275 6.68 10.77 -22.07
N ARG A 276 7.88 10.23 -22.32
CA ARG A 276 8.65 10.51 -23.54
C ARG A 276 7.91 10.11 -24.80
N ARG A 277 7.34 8.89 -24.85
CA ARG A 277 6.55 8.43 -26.00
C ARG A 277 5.35 9.32 -26.28
N LEU A 278 4.67 9.81 -25.24
CA LEU A 278 3.55 10.73 -25.37
C LEU A 278 4.00 12.09 -25.93
N GLU A 279 5.12 12.62 -25.46
CA GLU A 279 5.73 13.85 -25.99
C GLU A 279 6.11 13.69 -27.47
N ASP A 280 6.79 12.60 -27.82
CA ASP A 280 7.23 12.32 -29.20
C ASP A 280 6.06 12.11 -30.16
N SER A 281 4.92 11.60 -29.65
CA SER A 281 3.72 11.36 -30.46
C SER A 281 2.91 12.63 -30.78
N GLN A 282 3.28 13.77 -30.21
CA GLN A 282 2.56 15.05 -30.37
C GLN A 282 3.04 16.00 -31.49
N PRO A 283 4.10 15.75 -32.28
CA PRO A 283 4.53 16.71 -33.32
C PRO A 283 3.40 16.92 -34.36
N GLY A 284 2.80 18.08 -34.32
CA GLY A 284 1.79 18.52 -35.30
C GLY A 284 0.32 18.45 -34.88
N ARG A 285 -0.01 18.03 -33.68
CA ARG A 285 -1.40 18.05 -33.20
C ARG A 285 -1.84 19.46 -32.83
N ARG A 286 -3.04 19.85 -33.30
CA ARG A 286 -3.64 21.14 -32.97
C ARG A 286 -3.81 21.27 -31.45
N ARG A 287 -3.52 22.46 -30.89
CA ARG A 287 -3.66 22.76 -29.44
C ARG A 287 -5.06 22.48 -28.86
N SER A 288 -6.08 22.31 -29.71
CA SER A 288 -7.45 22.01 -29.34
C SER A 288 -7.78 20.50 -29.21
N SER A 289 -6.81 19.61 -29.45
CA SER A 289 -7.06 18.17 -29.34
C SER A 289 -7.16 17.75 -27.88
N ARG A 290 -8.24 17.05 -27.51
CA ARG A 290 -8.41 16.39 -26.19
C ARG A 290 -7.60 15.09 -26.06
N ALA A 291 -6.92 14.66 -27.13
CA ALA A 291 -6.16 13.42 -27.18
C ALA A 291 -5.03 13.32 -26.12
N PRO A 292 -4.30 14.40 -25.75
CA PRO A 292 -3.30 14.30 -24.67
C PRO A 292 -3.91 13.94 -23.33
N ALA A 293 -5.02 14.57 -22.95
CA ALA A 293 -5.70 14.26 -21.68
C ALA A 293 -6.28 12.83 -21.64
N LEU A 294 -6.80 12.35 -22.80
CA LEU A 294 -7.27 10.96 -22.95
C LEU A 294 -6.11 9.96 -22.92
N LEU A 295 -4.97 10.30 -23.54
CA LEU A 295 -3.78 9.45 -23.52
C LEU A 295 -3.14 9.38 -22.13
N GLU A 296 -3.14 10.47 -21.37
CA GLU A 296 -2.72 10.48 -19.97
C GLU A 296 -3.63 9.59 -19.10
N LEU A 297 -4.94 9.59 -19.37
CA LEU A 297 -5.93 8.72 -18.69
C LEU A 297 -5.78 7.24 -19.08
N LEU A 298 -5.42 6.95 -20.34
CA LEU A 298 -5.29 5.57 -20.84
C LEU A 298 -3.92 4.97 -20.53
N ALA A 299 -2.92 5.78 -20.25
CA ALA A 299 -1.56 5.36 -19.95
C ALA A 299 -1.34 5.00 -18.45
N GLY A 300 -2.28 5.35 -17.59
CA GLY A 300 -2.37 4.89 -16.22
C GLY A 300 -3.24 3.63 -16.16
#